data_146d7804288d0ce954e7d52410acb60c
#
_entry.id   146d7804288d0ce954e7d52410acb60c
#
_cell.length_a   1.000
_cell.length_b   1.000
_cell.length_c   1.000
_cell.angle_alpha   90.00
_cell.angle_beta   90.00
_cell.angle_gamma   90.00
#
_symmetry.space_group_name_H-M   'P 1'
#
loop_
_entity.id
_entity.type
_entity.pdbx_description
1 polymer ?
#
loop_
_entity_poly.entity_id
_entity_poly.type
_entity_poly.pdbx_seq_one_letter_code
_entity_poly.pdbx_strand_id
1 'polypeptide(L)'
;MNKKVGFYGGKFLPLHNGHIYSILYSARKCDELHVFLFYNTFEEKKKIEESVFPKKLLTPQTRELALKAEFKNYSNIKIHSIDSEKCFNNTNDNENIRWDSESKEVIKIVGCEPNIVFSSELEYEEFFKKSYPSAEIVVIDAKRKLFDISATEIRKNGEMKCWEHLSKAYKVLAAKSIVLFGEAALKRKIVTDLTKLYQTTCVEMYNANAEKLKNELLKARYNSNKIFFINADENNIKDFEEFYKEQDLCIFFENEKYFEILKNIKCKKISFENTFEECIKNINKLLL
;
A
#
# COMPACT_ATOMS: atom_id res chain seq x y z
N MET A 1 -7.71 -38.30 -2.43
CA MET A 1 -8.33 -37.40 -1.43
C MET A 1 -8.88 -36.20 -2.18
N ASN A 2 -10.08 -35.75 -1.88
CA ASN A 2 -10.61 -34.54 -2.50
C ASN A 2 -9.83 -33.34 -1.99
N LYS A 3 -9.45 -32.43 -2.89
CA LYS A 3 -8.71 -31.19 -2.59
C LYS A 3 -9.54 -30.32 -1.63
N LYS A 4 -8.96 -29.90 -0.49
CA LYS A 4 -9.61 -29.01 0.46
C LYS A 4 -9.47 -27.56 -0.02
N VAL A 5 -10.58 -26.95 -0.44
CA VAL A 5 -10.65 -25.59 -0.98
C VAL A 5 -11.11 -24.62 0.12
N GLY A 6 -10.33 -23.56 0.36
CA GLY A 6 -10.63 -22.51 1.32
C GLY A 6 -11.05 -21.20 0.65
N PHE A 7 -11.85 -20.42 1.36
CA PHE A 7 -12.27 -19.07 0.98
C PHE A 7 -11.95 -18.07 2.10
N TYR A 8 -11.41 -16.92 1.74
CA TYR A 8 -11.25 -15.76 2.61
C TYR A 8 -11.61 -14.48 1.86
N GLY A 9 -12.56 -13.70 2.35
CA GLY A 9 -13.03 -12.47 1.74
C GLY A 9 -12.74 -11.23 2.56
N GLY A 10 -12.52 -10.07 1.90
CA GLY A 10 -12.36 -8.81 2.60
C GLY A 10 -12.27 -7.60 1.67
N LYS A 11 -12.44 -6.39 2.24
CA LYS A 11 -12.26 -5.12 1.51
C LYS A 11 -10.79 -4.69 1.41
N PHE A 12 -9.92 -5.13 2.34
CA PHE A 12 -8.50 -4.80 2.41
C PHE A 12 -8.21 -3.31 2.21
N LEU A 13 -8.90 -2.45 2.93
CA LEU A 13 -8.96 -1.01 2.73
C LEU A 13 -8.28 -0.24 3.91
N PRO A 14 -6.92 -0.22 4.03
CA PRO A 14 -5.90 -0.96 3.28
C PRO A 14 -5.60 -2.37 3.81
N LEU A 15 -4.77 -3.13 3.05
CA LEU A 15 -4.20 -4.41 3.50
C LEU A 15 -3.19 -4.15 4.63
N HIS A 16 -3.32 -4.86 5.75
CA HIS A 16 -2.47 -4.72 6.93
C HIS A 16 -2.08 -6.08 7.54
N ASN A 17 -1.17 -6.07 8.50
CA ASN A 17 -0.60 -7.30 9.09
C ASN A 17 -1.64 -8.26 9.67
N GLY A 18 -2.76 -7.76 10.21
CA GLY A 18 -3.87 -8.60 10.66
C GLY A 18 -4.48 -9.41 9.52
N HIS A 19 -4.71 -8.78 8.34
CA HIS A 19 -5.17 -9.51 7.16
C HIS A 19 -4.13 -10.53 6.67
N ILE A 20 -2.83 -10.15 6.64
CA ILE A 20 -1.75 -11.06 6.23
C ILE A 20 -1.74 -12.30 7.12
N TYR A 21 -1.80 -12.12 8.44
CA TYR A 21 -1.86 -13.22 9.39
C TYR A 21 -3.05 -14.14 9.11
N SER A 22 -4.26 -13.57 8.96
CA SER A 22 -5.47 -14.35 8.71
C SER A 22 -5.40 -15.15 7.41
N ILE A 23 -4.90 -14.55 6.32
CA ILE A 23 -4.72 -15.21 5.03
C ILE A 23 -3.69 -16.35 5.13
N LEU A 24 -2.54 -16.11 5.76
CA LEU A 24 -1.50 -17.14 5.93
C LEU A 24 -1.95 -18.28 6.84
N TYR A 25 -2.68 -17.97 7.91
CA TYR A 25 -3.30 -18.99 8.77
C TYR A 25 -4.27 -19.86 7.96
N SER A 26 -5.14 -19.22 7.15
CA SER A 26 -6.12 -19.92 6.30
C SER A 26 -5.43 -20.82 5.27
N ALA A 27 -4.39 -20.32 4.60
CA ALA A 27 -3.63 -21.05 3.59
C ALA A 27 -2.96 -22.33 4.14
N ARG A 28 -2.69 -22.39 5.44
CA ARG A 28 -2.13 -23.59 6.10
C ARG A 28 -3.18 -24.65 6.46
N LYS A 29 -4.48 -24.33 6.33
CA LYS A 29 -5.59 -25.19 6.72
C LYS A 29 -6.29 -25.84 5.52
N CYS A 30 -5.91 -25.48 4.31
CA CYS A 30 -6.49 -25.98 3.06
C CYS A 30 -5.39 -26.21 1.99
N ASP A 31 -5.72 -27.00 0.97
CA ASP A 31 -4.80 -27.29 -0.14
C ASP A 31 -4.70 -26.11 -1.11
N GLU A 32 -5.81 -25.37 -1.25
CA GLU A 32 -5.88 -24.13 -2.04
C GLU A 32 -6.79 -23.12 -1.35
N LEU A 33 -6.28 -21.91 -1.18
CA LEU A 33 -7.01 -20.77 -0.62
C LEU A 33 -7.34 -19.76 -1.72
N HIS A 34 -8.60 -19.45 -1.86
CA HIS A 34 -9.08 -18.37 -2.70
C HIS A 34 -9.35 -17.12 -1.84
N VAL A 35 -8.58 -16.06 -2.07
CA VAL A 35 -8.72 -14.77 -1.39
C VAL A 35 -9.42 -13.79 -2.32
N PHE A 36 -10.55 -13.26 -1.86
CA PHE A 36 -11.38 -12.33 -2.62
C PHE A 36 -11.32 -10.92 -2.08
N LEU A 37 -10.89 -9.99 -2.92
CA LEU A 37 -11.08 -8.57 -2.73
C LEU A 37 -12.49 -8.20 -3.19
N PHE A 38 -13.39 -7.93 -2.24
CA PHE A 38 -14.69 -7.32 -2.52
C PHE A 38 -14.57 -5.80 -2.48
N TYR A 39 -15.08 -5.12 -3.49
CA TYR A 39 -15.11 -3.67 -3.52
C TYR A 39 -16.42 -3.13 -4.10
N ASN A 40 -16.84 -1.98 -3.59
CA ASN A 40 -17.96 -1.21 -4.09
C ASN A 40 -17.53 0.26 -4.07
N THR A 41 -17.27 0.82 -5.24
CA THR A 41 -16.71 2.17 -5.36
C THR A 41 -17.65 3.24 -4.82
N PHE A 42 -18.96 3.05 -4.97
CA PHE A 42 -19.96 3.97 -4.46
C PHE A 42 -20.03 3.96 -2.92
N GLU A 43 -20.13 2.77 -2.30
CA GLU A 43 -20.19 2.63 -0.84
C GLU A 43 -18.88 3.02 -0.14
N GLU A 44 -17.74 2.78 -0.80
CA GLU A 44 -16.41 3.07 -0.25
C GLU A 44 -16.01 4.54 -0.41
N LYS A 45 -16.67 5.29 -1.30
CA LYS A 45 -16.34 6.67 -1.66
C LYS A 45 -16.19 7.56 -0.42
N LYS A 46 -17.18 7.58 0.46
CA LYS A 46 -17.14 8.39 1.70
C LYS A 46 -15.97 7.99 2.59
N LYS A 47 -15.74 6.69 2.79
CA LYS A 47 -14.63 6.17 3.64
C LYS A 47 -13.27 6.56 3.08
N ILE A 48 -13.14 6.61 1.75
CA ILE A 48 -11.90 6.99 1.07
C ILE A 48 -11.72 8.52 1.11
N GLU A 49 -12.78 9.29 0.92
CA GLU A 49 -12.73 10.77 0.96
C GLU A 49 -12.36 11.30 2.35
N GLU A 50 -12.87 10.70 3.40
CA GLU A 50 -12.59 11.06 4.80
C GLU A 50 -11.25 10.51 5.31
N SER A 51 -10.53 9.71 4.52
CA SER A 51 -9.29 9.08 4.93
C SER A 51 -8.12 10.05 4.96
N VAL A 52 -7.30 9.98 6.01
CA VAL A 52 -5.96 10.60 6.09
C VAL A 52 -4.95 9.79 5.27
N PHE A 53 -5.15 8.48 5.15
CA PHE A 53 -4.34 7.59 4.31
C PHE A 53 -4.46 8.00 2.83
N PRO A 54 -3.36 7.96 2.02
CA PRO A 54 -3.39 8.43 0.65
C PRO A 54 -4.44 7.74 -0.22
N LYS A 55 -5.41 8.50 -0.72
CA LYS A 55 -6.57 8.00 -1.48
C LYS A 55 -6.17 7.16 -2.69
N LYS A 56 -5.10 7.57 -3.39
CA LYS A 56 -4.54 6.84 -4.55
C LYS A 56 -4.12 5.40 -4.21
N LEU A 57 -3.79 5.13 -2.95
CA LEU A 57 -3.41 3.81 -2.47
C LEU A 57 -4.61 2.95 -2.03
N LEU A 58 -5.82 3.52 -1.98
CA LEU A 58 -7.05 2.84 -1.55
C LEU A 58 -7.92 2.38 -2.72
N THR A 59 -7.52 2.62 -3.97
CA THR A 59 -8.26 2.18 -5.16
C THR A 59 -8.34 0.65 -5.23
N PRO A 60 -9.40 0.07 -5.83
CA PRO A 60 -9.51 -1.38 -6.00
C PRO A 60 -8.29 -1.99 -6.70
N GLN A 61 -7.79 -1.33 -7.75
CA GLN A 61 -6.61 -1.76 -8.51
C GLN A 61 -5.36 -1.83 -7.63
N THR A 62 -5.12 -0.80 -6.81
CA THR A 62 -3.96 -0.77 -5.91
C THR A 62 -4.06 -1.85 -4.84
N ARG A 63 -5.25 -2.09 -4.27
CA ARG A 63 -5.49 -3.15 -3.28
C ARG A 63 -5.25 -4.54 -3.86
N GLU A 64 -5.73 -4.79 -5.07
CA GLU A 64 -5.50 -6.04 -5.79
C GLU A 64 -4.02 -6.28 -6.09
N LEU A 65 -3.32 -5.25 -6.60
CA LEU A 65 -1.87 -5.31 -6.83
C LEU A 65 -1.11 -5.58 -5.54
N ALA A 66 -1.49 -4.95 -4.44
CA ALA A 66 -0.87 -5.17 -3.13
C ALA A 66 -1.06 -6.62 -2.64
N LEU A 67 -2.28 -7.18 -2.75
CA LEU A 67 -2.54 -8.58 -2.43
C LEU A 67 -1.70 -9.53 -3.30
N LYS A 68 -1.68 -9.34 -4.61
CA LYS A 68 -0.89 -10.16 -5.54
C LYS A 68 0.60 -10.08 -5.25
N ALA A 69 1.12 -8.88 -4.93
CA ALA A 69 2.53 -8.69 -4.59
C ALA A 69 2.91 -9.36 -3.27
N GLU A 70 2.03 -9.27 -2.25
CA GLU A 70 2.26 -9.86 -0.93
C GLU A 70 2.31 -11.38 -0.97
N PHE A 71 1.42 -12.00 -1.73
CA PHE A 71 1.28 -13.46 -1.77
C PHE A 71 1.87 -14.13 -3.02
N LYS A 72 2.65 -13.43 -3.84
CA LYS A 72 3.21 -13.95 -5.11
C LYS A 72 4.00 -15.25 -4.98
N ASN A 73 4.60 -15.51 -3.82
CA ASN A 73 5.45 -16.68 -3.56
C ASN A 73 4.67 -17.87 -2.95
N TYR A 74 3.36 -17.72 -2.76
CA TYR A 74 2.49 -18.76 -2.19
C TYR A 74 1.66 -19.40 -3.29
N SER A 75 2.10 -20.56 -3.79
CA SER A 75 1.46 -21.25 -4.92
C SER A 75 0.03 -21.69 -4.66
N ASN A 76 -0.31 -21.93 -3.38
CA ASN A 76 -1.64 -22.35 -2.95
C ASN A 76 -2.59 -21.18 -2.62
N ILE A 77 -2.16 -19.91 -2.78
CA ILE A 77 -3.03 -18.75 -2.60
C ILE A 77 -3.39 -18.17 -3.97
N LYS A 78 -4.70 -18.05 -4.24
CA LYS A 78 -5.26 -17.46 -5.46
C LYS A 78 -5.97 -16.16 -5.13
N ILE A 79 -5.59 -15.07 -5.78
CA ILE A 79 -6.17 -13.75 -5.55
C ILE A 79 -7.20 -13.43 -6.63
N HIS A 80 -8.39 -13.05 -6.21
CA HIS A 80 -9.51 -12.66 -7.06
C HIS A 80 -10.05 -11.29 -6.61
N SER A 81 -10.75 -10.61 -7.52
CA SER A 81 -11.45 -9.35 -7.23
C SER A 81 -12.90 -9.44 -7.73
N ILE A 82 -13.84 -9.03 -6.89
CA ILE A 82 -15.26 -8.93 -7.22
C ILE A 82 -15.70 -7.48 -7.03
N ASP A 83 -16.26 -6.93 -8.11
CA ASP A 83 -16.98 -5.67 -8.07
C ASP A 83 -18.41 -5.95 -7.58
N SER A 84 -18.65 -5.65 -6.32
CA SER A 84 -19.95 -5.93 -5.68
C SER A 84 -21.11 -5.16 -6.35
N GLU A 85 -20.85 -4.00 -6.96
CA GLU A 85 -21.88 -3.26 -7.70
C GLU A 85 -22.43 -4.08 -8.89
N LYS A 86 -21.58 -4.91 -9.53
CA LYS A 86 -21.98 -5.73 -10.67
C LYS A 86 -22.71 -7.00 -10.28
N CYS A 87 -22.62 -7.39 -9.01
CA CYS A 87 -23.35 -8.55 -8.49
C CYS A 87 -24.82 -8.23 -8.21
N PHE A 88 -25.22 -6.96 -8.24
CA PHE A 88 -26.58 -6.52 -7.88
C PHE A 88 -27.33 -5.98 -9.08
N ASN A 89 -28.57 -6.43 -9.23
CA ASN A 89 -29.46 -5.97 -10.29
C ASN A 89 -30.23 -4.68 -9.93
N ASN A 90 -30.30 -4.31 -8.61
CA ASN A 90 -31.01 -3.14 -8.11
C ASN A 90 -30.31 -2.51 -6.91
N THR A 91 -30.33 -1.18 -6.84
CA THR A 91 -29.80 -0.39 -5.70
C THR A 91 -30.55 -0.60 -4.39
N ASN A 92 -31.74 -1.21 -4.45
CA ASN A 92 -32.61 -1.47 -3.29
C ASN A 92 -32.51 -2.91 -2.76
N ASP A 93 -31.57 -3.72 -3.26
CA ASP A 93 -31.38 -5.07 -2.75
C ASP A 93 -30.97 -5.05 -1.28
N ASN A 94 -31.66 -5.85 -0.47
CA ASN A 94 -31.31 -5.96 0.94
C ASN A 94 -29.98 -6.74 1.11
N GLU A 95 -29.39 -6.66 2.29
CA GLU A 95 -28.07 -7.23 2.58
C GLU A 95 -28.03 -8.77 2.30
N ASN A 96 -29.09 -9.49 2.56
CA ASN A 96 -29.17 -10.92 2.29
C ASN A 96 -29.08 -11.26 0.79
N ILE A 97 -29.71 -10.44 -0.08
CA ILE A 97 -29.63 -10.63 -1.54
C ILE A 97 -28.22 -10.37 -2.02
N ARG A 98 -27.54 -9.38 -1.45
CA ARG A 98 -26.14 -9.07 -1.77
C ARG A 98 -25.22 -10.24 -1.44
N TRP A 99 -25.30 -10.77 -0.23
CA TRP A 99 -24.51 -11.91 0.20
C TRP A 99 -24.74 -13.15 -0.69
N ASP A 100 -25.99 -13.43 -1.07
CA ASP A 100 -26.34 -14.53 -1.95
C ASP A 100 -25.74 -14.34 -3.37
N SER A 101 -25.78 -13.14 -3.89
CA SER A 101 -25.22 -12.82 -5.22
C SER A 101 -23.70 -12.90 -5.24
N GLU A 102 -23.03 -12.35 -4.23
CA GLU A 102 -21.56 -12.44 -4.09
C GLU A 102 -21.10 -13.89 -3.92
N SER A 103 -21.81 -14.70 -3.10
CA SER A 103 -21.45 -16.11 -2.89
C SER A 103 -21.59 -16.96 -4.15
N LYS A 104 -22.60 -16.70 -4.97
CA LYS A 104 -22.76 -17.35 -6.29
C LYS A 104 -21.61 -17.02 -7.23
N GLU A 105 -21.17 -15.76 -7.25
CA GLU A 105 -20.03 -15.35 -8.08
C GLU A 105 -18.72 -15.98 -7.56
N VAL A 106 -18.54 -16.08 -6.24
CA VAL A 106 -17.41 -16.82 -5.63
C VAL A 106 -17.40 -18.27 -6.10
N ILE A 107 -18.53 -18.99 -5.98
CA ILE A 107 -18.64 -20.40 -6.41
C ILE A 107 -18.33 -20.55 -7.90
N LYS A 108 -18.84 -19.64 -8.73
CA LYS A 108 -18.58 -19.62 -10.17
C LYS A 108 -17.08 -19.43 -10.49
N ILE A 109 -16.39 -18.53 -9.81
CA ILE A 109 -14.96 -18.27 -10.00
C ILE A 109 -14.10 -19.44 -9.50
N VAL A 110 -14.44 -20.02 -8.36
CA VAL A 110 -13.73 -21.15 -7.74
C VAL A 110 -14.03 -22.47 -8.47
N GLY A 111 -15.22 -22.59 -9.05
CA GLY A 111 -15.71 -23.81 -9.73
C GLY A 111 -16.35 -24.84 -8.78
N CYS A 112 -16.39 -24.58 -7.48
CA CYS A 112 -17.05 -25.41 -6.48
C CYS A 112 -17.39 -24.59 -5.22
N GLU A 113 -18.26 -25.12 -4.36
CA GLU A 113 -18.45 -24.59 -3.01
C GLU A 113 -17.18 -24.81 -2.19
N PRO A 114 -16.68 -23.79 -1.45
CA PRO A 114 -15.51 -23.95 -0.58
C PRO A 114 -15.81 -24.97 0.55
N ASN A 115 -14.81 -25.79 0.88
CA ASN A 115 -14.92 -26.73 2.00
C ASN A 115 -14.77 -26.03 3.35
N ILE A 116 -14.06 -24.88 3.37
CA ILE A 116 -13.80 -24.13 4.57
C ILE A 116 -13.82 -22.62 4.26
N VAL A 117 -14.54 -21.86 5.08
CA VAL A 117 -14.68 -20.41 4.99
C VAL A 117 -13.98 -19.80 6.21
N PHE A 118 -13.10 -18.86 5.96
CA PHE A 118 -12.39 -18.13 7.00
C PHE A 118 -12.89 -16.69 7.09
N SER A 119 -13.06 -16.20 8.32
CA SER A 119 -13.46 -14.83 8.61
C SER A 119 -12.67 -14.28 9.79
N SER A 120 -12.48 -12.97 9.83
CA SER A 120 -11.99 -12.26 11.03
C SER A 120 -13.11 -11.56 11.80
N GLU A 121 -14.35 -11.66 11.32
CA GLU A 121 -15.52 -11.00 11.90
C GLU A 121 -16.57 -12.04 12.28
N LEU A 122 -16.98 -12.07 13.57
CA LEU A 122 -17.99 -13.01 14.08
C LEU A 122 -19.38 -12.76 13.49
N GLU A 123 -19.69 -11.52 13.21
CA GLU A 123 -21.01 -11.09 12.72
C GLU A 123 -21.38 -11.69 11.35
N TYR A 124 -20.40 -12.16 10.58
CA TYR A 124 -20.64 -12.76 9.27
C TYR A 124 -20.83 -14.28 9.31
N GLU A 125 -20.68 -14.93 10.45
CA GLU A 125 -20.74 -16.39 10.58
C GLU A 125 -22.08 -16.96 10.07
N GLU A 126 -23.21 -16.31 10.42
CA GLU A 126 -24.55 -16.77 9.99
C GLU A 126 -24.76 -16.60 8.48
N PHE A 127 -24.25 -15.51 7.89
CA PHE A 127 -24.29 -15.31 6.45
C PHE A 127 -23.49 -16.38 5.71
N PHE A 128 -22.29 -16.71 6.20
CA PHE A 128 -21.47 -17.76 5.59
C PHE A 128 -22.10 -19.14 5.72
N LYS A 129 -22.71 -19.49 6.86
CA LYS A 129 -23.45 -20.73 7.02
C LYS A 129 -24.62 -20.87 6.03
N LYS A 130 -25.28 -19.75 5.74
CA LYS A 130 -26.37 -19.72 4.76
C LYS A 130 -25.85 -19.83 3.33
N SER A 131 -24.77 -19.12 3.01
CA SER A 131 -24.21 -19.05 1.65
C SER A 131 -23.40 -20.27 1.27
N TYR A 132 -22.80 -20.95 2.25
CA TYR A 132 -21.94 -22.13 2.08
C TYR A 132 -22.32 -23.20 3.12
N PRO A 133 -23.50 -23.84 2.97
CA PRO A 133 -24.05 -24.72 4.02
C PRO A 133 -23.21 -25.97 4.29
N SER A 134 -22.38 -26.39 3.33
CA SER A 134 -21.47 -27.55 3.49
C SER A 134 -20.10 -27.19 4.02
N ALA A 135 -19.80 -25.89 4.18
CA ALA A 135 -18.47 -25.42 4.58
C ALA A 135 -18.28 -25.42 6.09
N GLU A 136 -17.07 -25.75 6.52
CA GLU A 136 -16.58 -25.44 7.88
C GLU A 136 -16.34 -23.92 7.98
N ILE A 137 -16.91 -23.25 9.00
CA ILE A 137 -16.65 -21.82 9.24
C ILE A 137 -15.62 -21.67 10.36
N VAL A 138 -14.52 -20.96 10.04
CA VAL A 138 -13.43 -20.70 10.99
C VAL A 138 -13.24 -19.21 11.20
N VAL A 139 -13.47 -18.75 12.44
CA VAL A 139 -13.24 -17.35 12.82
C VAL A 139 -11.84 -17.18 13.39
N ILE A 140 -11.08 -16.23 12.82
CA ILE A 140 -9.67 -16.01 13.12
C ILE A 140 -9.52 -14.67 13.84
N ASP A 141 -8.99 -14.69 15.08
CA ASP A 141 -8.61 -13.51 15.86
C ASP A 141 -9.67 -12.38 15.90
N ALA A 142 -10.96 -12.75 16.01
CA ALA A 142 -12.08 -11.79 16.01
C ALA A 142 -11.94 -10.68 17.07
N LYS A 143 -11.22 -10.95 18.17
CA LYS A 143 -10.93 -9.96 19.22
C LYS A 143 -9.64 -9.17 18.97
N ARG A 144 -8.98 -9.36 17.83
CA ARG A 144 -7.73 -8.70 17.43
C ARG A 144 -6.63 -8.73 18.49
N LYS A 145 -6.50 -9.85 19.19
CA LYS A 145 -5.50 -10.01 20.26
C LYS A 145 -4.06 -10.13 19.74
N LEU A 146 -3.90 -10.63 18.51
CA LEU A 146 -2.59 -10.80 17.87
C LEU A 146 -2.15 -9.55 17.12
N PHE A 147 -3.09 -8.88 16.48
CA PHE A 147 -2.84 -7.64 15.76
C PHE A 147 -3.93 -6.62 16.13
N ASP A 148 -3.61 -5.77 17.12
CA ASP A 148 -4.51 -4.72 17.59
C ASP A 148 -4.52 -3.53 16.62
N ILE A 149 -5.04 -3.78 15.41
CA ILE A 149 -5.16 -2.80 14.35
C ILE A 149 -6.36 -3.09 13.45
N SER A 150 -6.99 -2.05 12.97
CA SER A 150 -8.05 -2.12 11.96
C SER A 150 -7.73 -1.26 10.75
N ALA A 151 -8.28 -1.63 9.60
CA ALA A 151 -8.21 -0.79 8.40
C ALA A 151 -8.82 0.61 8.63
N THR A 152 -9.83 0.72 9.52
CA THR A 152 -10.44 2.00 9.91
C THR A 152 -9.47 2.89 10.68
N GLU A 153 -8.71 2.33 11.63
CA GLU A 153 -7.68 3.09 12.37
C GLU A 153 -6.57 3.56 11.44
N ILE A 154 -6.12 2.70 10.51
CA ILE A 154 -5.10 3.08 9.53
C ILE A 154 -5.60 4.24 8.65
N ARG A 155 -6.86 4.21 8.20
CA ARG A 155 -7.43 5.32 7.44
C ARG A 155 -7.52 6.62 8.24
N LYS A 156 -7.83 6.55 9.52
CA LYS A 156 -7.93 7.72 10.42
C LYS A 156 -6.57 8.31 10.77
N ASN A 157 -5.56 7.48 10.99
CA ASN A 157 -4.26 7.89 11.50
C ASN A 157 -3.21 8.12 10.40
N GLY A 158 -3.44 7.60 9.20
CA GLY A 158 -2.53 7.71 8.06
C GLY A 158 -1.42 6.66 8.04
N GLU A 159 -0.72 6.60 6.91
CA GLU A 159 0.28 5.58 6.64
C GLU A 159 1.54 5.71 7.51
N MET A 160 1.93 6.94 7.83
CA MET A 160 3.17 7.16 8.57
C MET A 160 3.05 6.79 10.05
N LYS A 161 1.91 7.06 10.68
CA LYS A 161 1.63 6.67 12.08
C LYS A 161 1.39 5.18 12.21
N CYS A 162 0.76 4.57 11.22
CA CYS A 162 0.44 3.14 11.21
C CYS A 162 1.45 2.28 10.44
N TRP A 163 2.65 2.81 10.16
CA TRP A 163 3.64 2.18 9.29
C TRP A 163 3.92 0.72 9.63
N GLU A 164 4.11 0.40 10.92
CA GLU A 164 4.46 -0.95 11.35
C GLU A 164 3.33 -1.97 11.13
N HIS A 165 2.11 -1.49 11.02
CA HIS A 165 0.93 -2.32 10.78
C HIS A 165 0.64 -2.55 9.29
N LEU A 166 1.25 -1.77 8.38
CA LEU A 166 1.06 -1.95 6.94
C LEU A 166 1.71 -3.24 6.44
N SER A 167 1.10 -3.86 5.45
CA SER A 167 1.73 -4.94 4.68
C SER A 167 3.00 -4.44 3.98
N LYS A 168 3.91 -5.36 3.65
CA LYS A 168 5.14 -5.00 2.92
C LYS A 168 4.82 -4.34 1.58
N ALA A 169 3.83 -4.83 0.86
CA ALA A 169 3.38 -4.24 -0.39
C ALA A 169 2.94 -2.78 -0.22
N TYR A 170 2.16 -2.47 0.84
CA TYR A 170 1.76 -1.10 1.11
C TYR A 170 2.92 -0.22 1.59
N LYS A 171 3.86 -0.73 2.38
CA LYS A 171 5.08 0.00 2.77
C LYS A 171 5.85 0.46 1.53
N VAL A 172 6.02 -0.42 0.54
CA VAL A 172 6.67 -0.07 -0.75
C VAL A 172 5.94 1.05 -1.49
N LEU A 173 4.60 1.00 -1.52
CA LEU A 173 3.78 2.00 -2.21
C LEU A 173 3.72 3.34 -1.45
N ALA A 174 3.75 3.31 -0.12
CA ALA A 174 3.59 4.46 0.75
C ALA A 174 4.91 5.17 1.10
N ALA A 175 6.08 4.54 0.85
CA ALA A 175 7.38 5.15 1.13
C ALA A 175 7.53 6.48 0.40
N LYS A 176 7.92 7.53 1.15
CA LYS A 176 8.07 8.89 0.64
C LYS A 176 9.43 9.10 -0.01
N SER A 177 9.44 9.81 -1.12
CA SER A 177 10.64 10.19 -1.86
C SER A 177 11.05 11.61 -1.54
N ILE A 178 12.34 11.80 -1.26
CA ILE A 178 12.91 13.11 -0.94
C ILE A 178 14.07 13.40 -1.89
N VAL A 179 13.88 14.38 -2.76
CA VAL A 179 14.90 14.80 -3.72
C VAL A 179 15.74 15.93 -3.14
N LEU A 180 17.05 15.81 -3.29
CA LEU A 180 18.01 16.81 -2.86
C LEU A 180 18.75 17.38 -4.08
N PHE A 181 18.66 18.70 -4.23
CA PHE A 181 19.34 19.48 -5.26
C PHE A 181 20.38 20.41 -4.60
N GLY A 182 21.43 20.78 -5.33
CA GLY A 182 22.41 21.74 -4.88
C GLY A 182 23.85 21.31 -5.15
N GLU A 183 24.83 22.07 -4.63
CA GLU A 183 26.24 21.82 -4.86
C GLU A 183 26.66 20.40 -4.43
N ALA A 184 27.39 19.70 -5.31
CA ALA A 184 27.70 18.29 -5.19
C ALA A 184 28.40 17.89 -3.88
N ALA A 185 29.35 18.69 -3.39
CA ALA A 185 30.12 18.36 -2.18
C ALA A 185 29.27 18.43 -0.92
N LEU A 186 28.51 19.53 -0.74
CA LEU A 186 27.61 19.73 0.38
C LEU A 186 26.47 18.72 0.37
N LYS A 187 25.84 18.54 -0.79
CA LYS A 187 24.74 17.61 -0.99
C LYS A 187 25.11 16.18 -0.61
N ARG A 188 26.27 15.67 -1.07
CA ARG A 188 26.75 14.32 -0.72
C ARG A 188 26.92 14.13 0.78
N LYS A 189 27.49 15.09 1.47
CA LYS A 189 27.64 15.04 2.94
C LYS A 189 26.28 14.92 3.62
N ILE A 190 25.35 15.81 3.27
CA ILE A 190 24.01 15.85 3.85
C ILE A 190 23.23 14.58 3.54
N VAL A 191 23.24 14.10 2.29
CA VAL A 191 22.61 12.84 1.91
C VAL A 191 23.16 11.67 2.73
N THR A 192 24.49 11.61 2.91
CA THR A 192 25.13 10.55 3.71
C THR A 192 24.67 10.58 5.16
N ASP A 193 24.61 11.76 5.77
CA ASP A 193 24.21 11.93 7.17
C ASP A 193 22.71 11.65 7.36
N LEU A 194 21.86 12.11 6.43
CA LEU A 194 20.42 11.85 6.44
C LEU A 194 20.11 10.36 6.22
N THR A 195 20.80 9.68 5.29
CA THR A 195 20.59 8.24 5.06
C THR A 195 20.93 7.41 6.29
N LYS A 196 21.98 7.77 7.02
CA LYS A 196 22.35 7.16 8.31
C LYS A 196 21.29 7.44 9.38
N LEU A 197 20.90 8.70 9.53
CA LEU A 197 19.92 9.12 10.54
C LEU A 197 18.57 8.39 10.38
N TYR A 198 18.07 8.31 9.15
CA TYR A 198 16.78 7.68 8.85
C TYR A 198 16.88 6.18 8.52
N GLN A 199 18.08 5.59 8.60
CA GLN A 199 18.32 4.16 8.28
C GLN A 199 17.69 3.75 6.96
N THR A 200 17.96 4.51 5.91
CA THR A 200 17.34 4.34 4.59
C THR A 200 18.39 4.33 3.48
N THR A 201 17.93 4.40 2.23
CA THR A 201 18.75 4.32 1.02
C THR A 201 18.71 5.62 0.23
N CYS A 202 19.71 5.83 -0.62
CA CYS A 202 19.74 6.91 -1.59
C CYS A 202 19.86 6.35 -3.01
N VAL A 203 19.13 6.97 -3.95
CA VAL A 203 19.26 6.73 -5.39
C VAL A 203 20.11 7.85 -5.99
N GLU A 204 21.17 7.47 -6.67
CA GLU A 204 22.04 8.41 -7.39
C GLU A 204 21.55 8.64 -8.82
N MET A 205 21.27 9.90 -9.16
CA MET A 205 20.79 10.27 -10.51
C MET A 205 21.92 10.51 -11.51
N TYR A 206 23.16 10.44 -11.07
CA TYR A 206 24.31 10.67 -11.95
C TYR A 206 24.38 9.62 -13.07
N ASN A 207 24.44 10.07 -14.32
CA ASN A 207 24.38 9.21 -15.51
C ASN A 207 23.20 8.23 -15.54
N ALA A 208 22.05 8.61 -14.95
CA ALA A 208 20.86 7.78 -14.95
C ALA A 208 20.20 7.73 -16.33
N ASN A 209 19.79 6.54 -16.76
CA ASN A 209 18.82 6.36 -17.83
C ASN A 209 17.49 5.89 -17.23
N ALA A 210 16.41 6.01 -17.99
CA ALA A 210 15.04 5.76 -17.48
C ALA A 210 14.85 4.33 -16.94
N GLU A 211 15.42 3.31 -17.60
CA GLU A 211 15.27 1.91 -17.18
C GLU A 211 16.04 1.62 -15.90
N LYS A 212 17.31 2.04 -15.83
CA LYS A 212 18.15 1.91 -14.64
C LYS A 212 17.52 2.63 -13.46
N LEU A 213 17.04 3.85 -13.68
CA LEU A 213 16.40 4.66 -12.66
C LEU A 213 15.15 3.97 -12.09
N LYS A 214 14.28 3.43 -12.95
CA LYS A 214 13.09 2.70 -12.51
C LYS A 214 13.45 1.53 -11.58
N ASN A 215 14.47 0.76 -11.91
CA ASN A 215 14.91 -0.38 -11.10
C ASN A 215 15.51 0.07 -9.76
N GLU A 216 16.33 1.12 -9.74
CA GLU A 216 16.91 1.66 -8.51
C GLU A 216 15.85 2.28 -7.59
N LEU A 217 14.85 2.97 -8.13
CA LEU A 217 13.72 3.50 -7.37
C LEU A 217 12.88 2.38 -6.73
N LEU A 218 12.62 1.30 -7.46
CA LEU A 218 11.91 0.14 -6.91
C LEU A 218 12.70 -0.51 -5.77
N LYS A 219 14.01 -0.69 -5.94
CA LYS A 219 14.90 -1.20 -4.87
C LYS A 219 14.91 -0.27 -3.65
N ALA A 220 15.02 1.03 -3.88
CA ALA A 220 15.01 2.02 -2.81
C ALA A 220 13.70 1.99 -2.01
N ARG A 221 12.55 1.98 -2.68
CA ARG A 221 11.23 1.83 -2.05
C ARG A 221 11.11 0.52 -1.25
N TYR A 222 11.59 -0.59 -1.81
CA TYR A 222 11.54 -1.89 -1.15
C TYR A 222 12.39 -1.94 0.13
N ASN A 223 13.55 -1.28 0.13
CA ASN A 223 14.52 -1.27 1.22
C ASN A 223 14.33 -0.08 2.18
N SER A 224 13.42 0.86 1.87
CA SER A 224 13.22 2.05 2.69
C SER A 224 12.45 1.76 3.98
N ASN A 225 12.75 2.57 4.99
CA ASN A 225 11.95 2.68 6.19
C ASN A 225 11.25 4.05 6.20
N LYS A 226 10.03 4.11 5.68
CA LYS A 226 9.18 5.30 5.51
C LYS A 226 9.61 6.27 4.41
N ILE A 227 10.91 6.54 4.27
CA ILE A 227 11.46 7.49 3.29
C ILE A 227 12.67 6.88 2.55
N PHE A 228 12.98 7.43 1.40
CA PHE A 228 14.25 7.24 0.71
C PHE A 228 14.67 8.54 0.04
N PHE A 229 15.97 8.69 -0.19
CA PHE A 229 16.54 9.90 -0.79
C PHE A 229 16.83 9.68 -2.28
N ILE A 230 16.77 10.78 -3.02
CA ILE A 230 17.18 10.87 -4.41
C ILE A 230 18.21 12.00 -4.50
N ASN A 231 19.45 11.66 -4.80
CA ASN A 231 20.51 12.63 -5.04
C ASN A 231 20.43 13.07 -6.50
N ALA A 232 19.83 14.23 -6.74
CA ALA A 232 19.61 14.73 -8.09
C ALA A 232 20.93 15.10 -8.77
N ASP A 233 20.98 14.89 -10.09
CA ASP A 233 22.05 15.41 -10.94
C ASP A 233 21.57 16.69 -11.63
N GLU A 234 22.19 17.80 -11.31
CA GLU A 234 21.82 19.12 -11.79
C GLU A 234 22.00 19.26 -13.31
N ASN A 235 22.84 18.42 -13.93
CA ASN A 235 23.07 18.47 -15.36
C ASN A 235 21.90 17.88 -16.17
N ASN A 236 21.07 17.06 -15.55
CA ASN A 236 19.93 16.39 -16.22
C ASN A 236 18.56 16.80 -15.68
N ILE A 237 18.46 17.90 -14.93
CA ILE A 237 17.18 18.36 -14.33
C ILE A 237 16.08 18.50 -15.38
N LYS A 238 16.41 19.07 -16.56
CA LYS A 238 15.43 19.28 -17.63
C LYS A 238 14.90 17.98 -18.20
N ASP A 239 15.75 16.96 -18.31
CA ASP A 239 15.35 15.65 -18.86
C ASP A 239 14.44 14.86 -17.88
N PHE A 240 14.51 15.18 -16.60
CA PHE A 240 13.74 14.53 -15.54
C PHE A 240 12.78 15.48 -14.80
N GLU A 241 12.45 16.64 -15.39
CA GLU A 241 11.61 17.65 -14.72
C GLU A 241 10.26 17.07 -14.25
N GLU A 242 9.53 16.34 -15.11
CA GLU A 242 8.25 15.73 -14.74
C GLU A 242 8.40 14.68 -13.64
N PHE A 243 9.46 13.88 -13.68
CA PHE A 243 9.78 12.94 -12.61
C PHE A 243 9.98 13.65 -11.26
N TYR A 244 10.71 14.77 -11.23
CA TYR A 244 10.95 15.50 -10.00
C TYR A 244 9.69 16.19 -9.46
N LYS A 245 8.77 16.64 -10.31
CA LYS A 245 7.49 17.23 -9.91
C LYS A 245 6.59 16.25 -9.15
N GLU A 246 6.72 14.96 -9.42
CA GLU A 246 5.92 13.91 -8.80
C GLU A 246 6.44 13.44 -7.44
N GLN A 247 7.62 13.93 -6.99
CA GLN A 247 8.19 13.46 -5.74
C GLN A 247 7.53 14.12 -4.51
N ASP A 248 7.56 13.42 -3.37
CA ASP A 248 6.86 13.85 -2.15
C ASP A 248 7.46 15.13 -1.55
N LEU A 249 8.77 15.31 -1.63
CA LEU A 249 9.48 16.48 -1.15
C LEU A 249 10.72 16.75 -2.00
N CYS A 250 10.88 17.99 -2.46
CA CYS A 250 12.09 18.47 -3.10
C CYS A 250 12.74 19.52 -2.22
N ILE A 251 14.02 19.35 -1.91
CA ILE A 251 14.83 20.26 -1.12
C ILE A 251 15.97 20.81 -2.00
N PHE A 252 16.11 22.11 -2.01
CA PHE A 252 17.13 22.80 -2.76
C PHE A 252 18.07 23.54 -1.80
N PHE A 253 19.36 23.20 -1.83
CA PHE A 253 20.41 23.92 -1.13
C PHE A 253 20.83 25.11 -1.97
N GLU A 254 20.67 26.31 -1.44
CA GLU A 254 20.75 27.57 -2.16
C GLU A 254 22.02 27.70 -3.00
N ASN A 255 21.85 27.77 -4.33
CA ASN A 255 22.89 28.11 -5.30
C ASN A 255 22.18 28.82 -6.46
N GLU A 256 22.53 30.07 -6.72
CA GLU A 256 21.91 30.93 -7.72
C GLU A 256 21.89 30.29 -9.13
N LYS A 257 22.92 29.50 -9.44
CA LYS A 257 23.09 28.85 -10.75
C LYS A 257 21.93 27.96 -11.16
N TYR A 258 21.26 27.30 -10.21
CA TYR A 258 20.21 26.34 -10.49
C TYR A 258 18.78 26.88 -10.28
N PHE A 259 18.65 28.10 -9.79
CA PHE A 259 17.36 28.69 -9.43
C PHE A 259 16.38 28.73 -10.60
N GLU A 260 16.84 29.18 -11.77
CA GLU A 260 15.99 29.27 -12.96
C GLU A 260 15.56 27.90 -13.49
N ILE A 261 16.41 26.88 -13.36
CA ILE A 261 16.12 25.51 -13.80
C ILE A 261 15.07 24.85 -12.89
N LEU A 262 15.10 25.19 -11.59
CA LEU A 262 14.18 24.61 -10.59
C LEU A 262 12.85 25.38 -10.44
N LYS A 263 12.63 26.41 -11.24
CA LYS A 263 11.46 27.30 -11.17
C LYS A 263 10.13 26.55 -11.26
N ASN A 264 10.11 25.49 -12.09
CA ASN A 264 8.94 24.67 -12.34
C ASN A 264 8.76 23.52 -11.34
N ILE A 265 9.77 23.28 -10.50
CA ILE A 265 9.74 22.23 -9.48
C ILE A 265 9.48 22.87 -8.12
N LYS A 266 8.45 22.42 -7.42
CA LYS A 266 8.10 22.95 -6.10
C LYS A 266 9.12 22.51 -5.05
N CYS A 267 10.22 23.27 -4.93
CA CYS A 267 11.29 23.00 -3.97
C CYS A 267 11.17 23.83 -2.69
N LYS A 268 11.55 23.23 -1.56
CA LYS A 268 11.85 23.97 -0.32
C LYS A 268 13.28 24.47 -0.39
N LYS A 269 13.45 25.81 -0.44
CA LYS A 269 14.75 26.45 -0.30
C LYS A 269 15.25 26.31 1.13
N ILE A 270 16.52 25.93 1.27
CA ILE A 270 17.21 25.85 2.56
C ILE A 270 18.52 26.65 2.46
N SER A 271 18.73 27.60 3.38
CA SER A 271 19.95 28.41 3.45
C SER A 271 21.14 27.58 3.95
N PHE A 272 22.36 28.03 3.61
CA PHE A 272 23.59 27.32 3.92
C PHE A 272 23.87 27.20 5.44
N GLU A 273 23.40 28.11 6.26
CA GLU A 273 23.78 28.22 7.68
C GLU A 273 23.14 27.14 8.58
N ASN A 274 21.94 26.64 8.23
CA ASN A 274 21.19 25.66 9.05
C ASN A 274 20.71 24.46 8.23
N THR A 275 21.49 24.04 7.24
CA THR A 275 21.06 23.12 6.18
C THR A 275 20.58 21.78 6.71
N PHE A 276 21.28 21.20 7.67
CA PHE A 276 20.97 19.86 8.18
C PHE A 276 19.72 19.86 9.07
N GLU A 277 19.63 20.79 10.02
CA GLU A 277 18.47 20.92 10.91
C GLU A 277 17.19 21.27 10.14
N GLU A 278 17.28 22.15 9.15
CA GLU A 278 16.14 22.50 8.30
C GLU A 278 15.69 21.34 7.42
N CYS A 279 16.61 20.51 6.92
CA CYS A 279 16.26 19.26 6.25
C CYS A 279 15.46 18.36 7.17
N ILE A 280 15.95 18.08 8.37
CA ILE A 280 15.27 17.25 9.36
C ILE A 280 13.87 17.80 9.67
N LYS A 281 13.74 19.11 9.88
CA LYS A 281 12.45 19.77 10.16
C LYS A 281 11.45 19.57 9.02
N ASN A 282 11.86 19.72 7.76
CA ASN A 282 10.98 19.53 6.62
C ASN A 282 10.61 18.06 6.40
N ILE A 283 11.57 17.14 6.61
CA ILE A 283 11.34 15.69 6.54
C ILE A 283 10.36 15.25 7.63
N ASN A 284 10.55 15.70 8.87
CA ASN A 284 9.66 15.35 9.97
C ASN A 284 8.22 15.83 9.74
N LYS A 285 8.02 17.00 9.11
CA LYS A 285 6.69 17.47 8.70
C LYS A 285 6.03 16.56 7.64
N LEU A 286 6.82 15.92 6.79
CA LEU A 286 6.32 14.99 5.80
C LEU A 286 5.88 13.66 6.44
N LEU A 287 6.48 13.30 7.57
CA LEU A 287 6.26 12.04 8.29
C LEU A 287 5.15 12.11 9.36
N LEU A 288 4.67 13.30 9.70
CA LEU A 288 3.55 13.52 10.62
C LEU A 288 2.19 13.34 9.94
#